data_3b0c5d9322ac02d0a2351ac22686fc02
#
_entry.id   3b0c5d9322ac02d0a2351ac22686fc02
#
_cell.length_a   1.000
_cell.length_b   1.000
_cell.length_c   1.000
_cell.angle_alpha   90.00
_cell.angle_beta   90.00
_cell.angle_gamma   90.00
#
_symmetry.space_group_name_H-M   'P 1'
#
loop_
_entity.id
_entity.type
_entity.pdbx_description
1 polymer ?
#
loop_
_entity_poly.entity_id
_entity_poly.type
_entity_poly.pdbx_seq_one_letter_code
_entity_poly.pdbx_strand_id
1 'polypeptide(L)'
;NLGVMEQFPSKDLKHNSVDYLHRFAEMTKESYKARLTYSFDPEVKKAPIDSLLSKSFLKNIAESINMESAKDFVAPFSNESKNTTHFVVTDKWGNIVSATQTLGNLFGSRIMVEGTGIWLNNSMAYSTFEPKGNPMDAFPGRHKLSGDAPVIIIKDGKPYAALGSPGGHTITQNVPQIVFNLIDFKMSMQEAIDAPKAAFVEPNSIRVDNGIFDSVINTLKNRGHEIKKGSIGNATGIKLIYDDEGNIVSFDVGIDSLGEWRKAIFDH
;
A
#
# COMPACT_ATOMS: atom_id res chain seq x y z
N ASN A 1 -8.51 -2.38 2.32
CA ASN A 1 -8.56 -2.54 0.85
C ASN A 1 -8.77 -4.02 0.46
N LEU A 2 -7.89 -4.96 0.84
CA LEU A 2 -8.01 -6.37 0.42
C LEU A 2 -9.36 -6.98 0.79
N GLY A 3 -9.80 -6.83 2.04
CA GLY A 3 -11.07 -7.41 2.48
C GLY A 3 -12.33 -6.85 1.79
N VAL A 4 -12.28 -5.61 1.28
CA VAL A 4 -13.36 -5.07 0.42
C VAL A 4 -13.27 -5.66 -0.97
N MET A 5 -12.06 -5.79 -1.53
CA MET A 5 -11.87 -6.41 -2.85
C MET A 5 -12.30 -7.89 -2.89
N GLU A 6 -12.16 -8.62 -1.78
CA GLU A 6 -12.65 -10.01 -1.65
C GLU A 6 -14.18 -10.14 -1.84
N GLN A 7 -14.95 -9.04 -1.68
CA GLN A 7 -16.38 -9.06 -1.93
C GLN A 7 -16.73 -9.10 -3.44
N PHE A 8 -15.75 -8.87 -4.31
CA PHE A 8 -15.93 -8.91 -5.77
C PHE A 8 -15.22 -10.14 -6.32
N PRO A 9 -15.93 -11.06 -7.01
CA PRO A 9 -15.29 -12.22 -7.61
C PRO A 9 -14.21 -11.82 -8.60
N SER A 10 -12.98 -12.30 -8.41
CA SER A 10 -11.83 -11.94 -9.26
C SER A 10 -12.04 -12.32 -10.74
N LYS A 11 -12.81 -13.39 -11.00
CA LYS A 11 -13.20 -13.82 -12.36
C LYS A 11 -14.01 -12.78 -13.13
N ASP A 12 -14.70 -11.89 -12.41
CA ASP A 12 -15.55 -10.84 -12.99
C ASP A 12 -14.79 -9.51 -13.11
N LEU A 13 -13.59 -9.45 -12.53
CA LEU A 13 -12.72 -8.28 -12.57
C LEU A 13 -11.65 -8.44 -13.66
N LYS A 14 -11.71 -7.57 -14.67
CA LYS A 14 -10.62 -7.46 -15.64
C LYS A 14 -9.55 -6.52 -15.07
N HIS A 15 -8.31 -7.00 -15.02
CA HIS A 15 -7.17 -6.21 -14.54
C HIS A 15 -7.12 -4.83 -15.21
N ASN A 16 -6.98 -3.79 -14.40
CA ASN A 16 -6.93 -2.39 -14.84
C ASN A 16 -8.13 -1.92 -15.70
N SER A 17 -9.26 -2.61 -15.64
CA SER A 17 -10.51 -2.12 -16.23
C SER A 17 -11.04 -0.89 -15.49
N VAL A 18 -11.96 -0.16 -16.10
CA VAL A 18 -12.66 0.97 -15.48
C VAL A 18 -13.28 0.55 -14.15
N ASP A 19 -13.97 -0.57 -14.12
CA ASP A 19 -14.68 -1.05 -12.93
C ASP A 19 -13.73 -1.48 -11.82
N TYR A 20 -12.59 -2.10 -12.17
CA TYR A 20 -11.55 -2.45 -11.20
C TYR A 20 -10.96 -1.19 -10.55
N LEU A 21 -10.52 -0.23 -11.37
CA LEU A 21 -9.88 1.00 -10.87
C LEU A 21 -10.86 1.91 -10.15
N HIS A 22 -12.11 1.98 -10.60
CA HIS A 22 -13.16 2.74 -9.92
C HIS A 22 -13.44 2.16 -8.52
N ARG A 23 -13.67 0.84 -8.41
CA ARG A 23 -13.87 0.17 -7.12
C ARG A 23 -12.67 0.36 -6.21
N PHE A 24 -11.46 0.22 -6.76
CA PHE A 24 -10.23 0.40 -6.00
C PHE A 24 -10.12 1.81 -5.41
N ALA A 25 -10.45 2.84 -6.19
CA ALA A 25 -10.45 4.22 -5.73
C ALA A 25 -11.51 4.47 -4.64
N GLU A 26 -12.73 4.02 -4.86
CA GLU A 26 -13.84 4.24 -3.93
C GLU A 26 -13.64 3.52 -2.59
N MET A 27 -13.19 2.25 -2.60
CA MET A 27 -12.88 1.56 -1.35
C MET A 27 -11.68 2.20 -0.62
N THR A 28 -10.73 2.76 -1.36
CA THR A 28 -9.59 3.45 -0.76
C THR A 28 -10.03 4.70 -0.02
N LYS A 29 -10.99 5.45 -0.54
CA LYS A 29 -11.59 6.60 0.17
C LYS A 29 -12.18 6.18 1.52
N GLU A 30 -12.91 5.07 1.57
CA GLU A 30 -13.48 4.56 2.83
C GLU A 30 -12.38 4.06 3.79
N SER A 31 -11.31 3.43 3.28
CA SER A 31 -10.16 3.05 4.09
C SER A 31 -9.44 4.26 4.69
N TYR A 32 -9.31 5.33 3.91
CA TYR A 32 -8.74 6.59 4.39
C TYR A 32 -9.62 7.26 5.45
N LYS A 33 -10.93 7.24 5.26
CA LYS A 33 -11.88 7.73 6.26
C LYS A 33 -11.74 6.95 7.58
N ALA A 34 -11.66 5.62 7.50
CA ALA A 34 -11.43 4.79 8.67
C ALA A 34 -10.09 5.11 9.34
N ARG A 35 -9.02 5.29 8.57
CA ARG A 35 -7.71 5.72 9.06
C ARG A 35 -7.81 7.05 9.81
N LEU A 36 -8.39 8.07 9.21
CA LEU A 36 -8.53 9.40 9.83
C LEU A 36 -9.39 9.38 11.11
N THR A 37 -10.30 8.41 11.21
CA THR A 37 -11.21 8.29 12.37
C THR A 37 -10.62 7.46 13.50
N TYR A 38 -9.85 6.40 13.18
CA TYR A 38 -9.47 5.36 14.14
C TYR A 38 -7.97 5.15 14.30
N SER A 39 -7.12 5.90 13.60
CA SER A 39 -5.67 5.75 13.72
C SER A 39 -5.14 6.51 14.93
N PHE A 40 -5.26 5.90 16.08
CA PHE A 40 -4.68 6.38 17.33
C PHE A 40 -3.41 5.60 17.68
N ASP A 41 -2.60 6.18 18.55
CA ASP A 41 -1.63 5.40 19.31
C ASP A 41 -2.36 4.31 20.12
N PRO A 42 -2.07 3.03 19.91
CA PRO A 42 -2.78 1.92 20.56
C PRO A 42 -2.61 1.89 22.09
N GLU A 43 -1.58 2.54 22.63
CA GLU A 43 -1.41 2.71 24.06
C GLU A 43 -2.38 3.75 24.66
N VAL A 44 -2.86 4.67 23.82
CA VAL A 44 -3.82 5.70 24.23
C VAL A 44 -5.25 5.28 23.96
N LYS A 45 -5.52 4.74 22.76
CA LYS A 45 -6.86 4.29 22.37
C LYS A 45 -6.77 3.16 21.34
N LYS A 46 -7.45 2.07 21.60
CA LYS A 46 -7.53 0.95 20.65
C LYS A 46 -8.53 1.25 19.54
N ALA A 47 -8.10 1.05 18.30
CA ALA A 47 -9.01 1.04 17.16
C ALA A 47 -9.92 -0.20 17.21
N PRO A 48 -11.20 -0.12 16.75
CA PRO A 48 -12.11 -1.25 16.73
C PRO A 48 -11.81 -2.20 15.55
N ILE A 49 -10.63 -2.83 15.57
CA ILE A 49 -10.08 -3.63 14.45
C ILE A 49 -11.05 -4.74 14.04
N ASP A 50 -11.61 -5.49 15.02
CA ASP A 50 -12.52 -6.60 14.72
C ASP A 50 -13.78 -6.12 13.99
N SER A 51 -14.29 -4.95 14.35
CA SER A 51 -15.44 -4.35 13.67
C SER A 51 -15.07 -3.89 12.25
N LEU A 52 -13.93 -3.23 12.10
CA LEU A 52 -13.44 -2.72 10.81
C LEU A 52 -13.08 -3.83 9.82
N LEU A 53 -12.67 -5.00 10.32
CA LEU A 53 -12.36 -6.17 9.52
C LEU A 53 -13.50 -7.19 9.47
N SER A 54 -14.66 -6.91 10.07
CA SER A 54 -15.80 -7.82 10.01
C SER A 54 -16.33 -7.95 8.57
N LYS A 55 -16.74 -9.18 8.21
CA LYS A 55 -17.31 -9.45 6.88
C LYS A 55 -18.50 -8.55 6.56
N SER A 56 -19.35 -8.27 7.54
CA SER A 56 -20.51 -7.39 7.36
C SER A 56 -20.11 -5.96 7.06
N PHE A 57 -19.11 -5.41 7.77
CA PHE A 57 -18.62 -4.06 7.51
C PHE A 57 -17.98 -3.93 6.13
N LEU A 58 -17.11 -4.89 5.75
CA LEU A 58 -16.46 -4.91 4.46
C LEU A 58 -17.45 -5.06 3.30
N LYS A 59 -18.47 -5.91 3.48
CA LYS A 59 -19.57 -6.07 2.51
C LYS A 59 -20.38 -4.78 2.36
N ASN A 60 -20.73 -4.12 3.46
CA ASN A 60 -21.46 -2.84 3.39
C ASN A 60 -20.66 -1.77 2.62
N ILE A 61 -19.34 -1.71 2.80
CA ILE A 61 -18.50 -0.82 1.99
C ILE A 61 -18.60 -1.19 0.51
N ALA A 62 -18.43 -2.47 0.16
CA ALA A 62 -18.48 -2.92 -1.22
C ALA A 62 -19.84 -2.59 -1.88
N GLU A 63 -20.95 -2.80 -1.17
CA GLU A 63 -22.32 -2.52 -1.65
C GLU A 63 -22.62 -1.01 -1.73
N SER A 64 -21.89 -0.17 -0.99
CA SER A 64 -22.06 1.29 -1.00
C SER A 64 -21.38 1.98 -2.18
N ILE A 65 -20.57 1.27 -2.96
CA ILE A 65 -19.87 1.82 -4.13
C ILE A 65 -20.87 2.06 -5.26
N ASN A 66 -21.07 3.32 -5.64
CA ASN A 66 -21.84 3.67 -6.81
C ASN A 66 -20.97 3.51 -8.05
N MET A 67 -21.30 2.55 -8.92
CA MET A 67 -20.50 2.24 -10.11
C MET A 67 -20.57 3.29 -11.21
N GLU A 68 -21.53 4.21 -11.18
CA GLU A 68 -21.73 5.22 -12.21
C GLU A 68 -21.06 6.56 -11.89
N SER A 69 -20.75 6.82 -10.60
CA SER A 69 -20.19 8.11 -10.19
C SER A 69 -19.24 7.98 -9.01
N ALA A 70 -18.16 8.75 -9.05
CA ALA A 70 -17.22 8.89 -7.95
C ALA A 70 -17.85 9.66 -6.79
N LYS A 71 -17.57 9.22 -5.57
CA LYS A 71 -17.96 9.88 -4.34
C LYS A 71 -16.96 10.97 -4.00
N ASP A 72 -17.45 12.13 -3.60
CA ASP A 72 -16.58 13.17 -3.05
C ASP A 72 -15.96 12.72 -1.73
N PHE A 73 -14.68 13.00 -1.58
CA PHE A 73 -13.95 12.74 -0.35
C PHE A 73 -13.47 14.05 0.25
N VAL A 74 -13.91 14.32 1.47
CA VAL A 74 -13.46 15.48 2.23
C VAL A 74 -12.72 14.98 3.46
N ALA A 75 -11.43 15.21 3.49
CA ALA A 75 -10.59 14.85 4.63
C ALA A 75 -9.66 16.01 5.00
N PRO A 76 -9.23 16.09 6.27
CA PRO A 76 -8.14 16.96 6.64
C PRO A 76 -6.87 16.51 5.91
N PHE A 77 -6.18 17.47 5.31
CA PHE A 77 -4.97 17.26 4.52
C PHE A 77 -3.84 16.70 5.39
N SER A 78 -3.12 15.69 4.90
CA SER A 78 -1.88 15.21 5.51
C SER A 78 -0.71 15.32 4.53
N ASN A 79 0.44 15.82 5.01
CA ASN A 79 1.65 15.90 4.20
C ASN A 79 2.22 14.50 3.91
N GLU A 80 2.57 14.24 2.65
CA GLU A 80 3.24 12.99 2.26
C GLU A 80 4.76 13.09 2.39
N SER A 81 5.39 12.02 2.89
CA SER A 81 6.83 11.80 2.78
C SER A 81 7.16 11.04 1.48
N LYS A 82 8.35 11.30 0.96
CA LYS A 82 8.80 10.72 -0.31
C LYS A 82 10.06 9.84 -0.20
N ASN A 83 10.60 9.65 1.01
CA ASN A 83 11.90 9.01 1.19
C ASN A 83 11.79 7.81 2.13
N THR A 84 11.36 6.72 1.57
CA THR A 84 11.22 5.41 2.23
C THR A 84 11.96 4.38 1.40
N THR A 85 12.53 3.36 2.04
CA THR A 85 13.08 2.19 1.37
C THR A 85 12.37 0.93 1.85
N HIS A 86 12.36 -0.09 1.00
CA HIS A 86 11.85 -1.42 1.33
C HIS A 86 12.83 -2.48 0.81
N PHE A 87 13.03 -3.53 1.59
CA PHE A 87 13.79 -4.70 1.17
C PHE A 87 13.17 -5.98 1.72
N VAL A 88 13.41 -7.07 1.00
CA VAL A 88 13.03 -8.42 1.39
C VAL A 88 14.27 -9.29 1.40
N VAL A 89 14.39 -10.15 2.41
CA VAL A 89 15.46 -11.15 2.51
C VAL A 89 14.84 -12.49 2.83
N THR A 90 15.30 -13.54 2.18
CA THR A 90 14.93 -14.92 2.50
C THR A 90 16.15 -15.82 2.44
N ASP A 91 16.15 -16.88 3.22
CA ASP A 91 17.15 -17.94 3.18
C ASP A 91 16.59 -19.23 2.54
N LYS A 92 17.46 -20.20 2.35
CA LYS A 92 17.10 -21.49 1.77
C LYS A 92 16.17 -22.35 2.64
N TRP A 93 15.98 -22.02 3.90
CA TRP A 93 15.08 -22.69 4.81
C TRP A 93 13.69 -22.06 4.87
N GLY A 94 13.50 -20.93 4.17
CA GLY A 94 12.23 -20.21 4.14
C GLY A 94 12.04 -19.21 5.27
N ASN A 95 13.09 -18.90 6.06
CA ASN A 95 13.03 -17.72 6.90
C ASN A 95 12.95 -16.49 6.02
N ILE A 96 12.04 -15.58 6.33
CA ILE A 96 11.78 -14.43 5.47
C ILE A 96 11.61 -13.15 6.30
N VAL A 97 12.19 -12.07 5.81
CA VAL A 97 12.05 -10.73 6.37
C VAL A 97 11.53 -9.79 5.30
N SER A 98 10.53 -9.01 5.65
CA SER A 98 10.01 -7.90 4.85
C SER A 98 10.14 -6.63 5.67
N ALA A 99 10.97 -5.70 5.25
CA ALA A 99 11.31 -4.53 6.06
C ALA A 99 11.13 -3.22 5.29
N THR A 100 10.36 -2.32 5.87
CA THR A 100 10.22 -0.94 5.39
C THR A 100 10.89 0.00 6.38
N GLN A 101 11.76 0.87 5.89
CA GLN A 101 12.48 1.84 6.70
C GLN A 101 12.32 3.24 6.13
N THR A 102 12.14 4.22 7.01
CA THR A 102 11.98 5.60 6.58
C THR A 102 12.53 6.58 7.62
N LEU A 103 13.14 7.64 7.13
CA LEU A 103 13.42 8.83 7.92
C LEU A 103 12.31 9.89 7.77
N GLY A 104 11.31 9.61 6.92
CA GLY A 104 10.32 10.59 6.50
C GLY A 104 10.81 11.38 5.29
N ASN A 105 11.36 12.55 5.46
CA ASN A 105 12.00 13.31 4.38
C ASN A 105 13.46 12.89 4.18
N LEU A 106 14.07 13.34 3.09
CA LEU A 106 15.49 13.14 2.84
C LEU A 106 16.33 13.70 4.00
N PHE A 107 17.15 12.86 4.62
CA PHE A 107 17.87 13.11 5.88
C PHE A 107 16.96 13.41 7.09
N GLY A 108 15.70 12.98 7.06
CA GLY A 108 14.77 13.09 8.19
C GLY A 108 14.60 14.51 8.72
N SER A 109 14.85 14.70 10.01
CA SER A 109 14.86 16.01 10.68
C SER A 109 16.09 16.87 10.36
N ARG A 110 17.06 16.33 9.63
CA ARG A 110 18.39 16.91 9.38
C ARG A 110 19.23 17.07 10.66
N ILE A 111 18.89 16.34 11.68
CA ILE A 111 19.66 16.26 12.93
C ILE A 111 20.33 14.89 12.98
N MET A 112 21.63 14.87 13.10
CA MET A 112 22.43 13.67 13.33
C MET A 112 22.84 13.61 14.81
N VAL A 113 22.68 12.42 15.40
CA VAL A 113 23.12 12.20 16.79
C VAL A 113 24.65 12.17 16.79
N GLU A 114 25.26 13.08 17.55
CA GLU A 114 26.71 13.21 17.59
C GLU A 114 27.40 11.91 18.01
N GLY A 115 28.47 11.56 17.32
CA GLY A 115 29.27 10.35 17.58
C GLY A 115 28.66 9.03 17.12
N THR A 116 27.43 9.01 16.58
CA THR A 116 26.74 7.76 16.17
C THR A 116 26.59 7.59 14.67
N GLY A 117 26.58 8.69 13.92
CA GLY A 117 26.23 8.68 12.49
C GLY A 117 24.73 8.45 12.21
N ILE A 118 23.88 8.40 13.23
CA ILE A 118 22.44 8.15 13.10
C ILE A 118 21.69 9.46 12.85
N TRP A 119 20.92 9.50 11.74
CA TRP A 119 19.99 10.59 11.44
C TRP A 119 18.65 10.36 12.12
N LEU A 120 18.12 11.38 12.77
CA LEU A 120 16.79 11.33 13.34
C LEU A 120 15.73 11.51 12.26
N ASN A 121 14.65 10.73 12.34
CA ASN A 121 13.52 10.88 11.43
C ASN A 121 12.74 12.18 11.71
N ASN A 122 11.91 12.60 10.75
CA ASN A 122 10.99 13.72 10.91
C ASN A 122 9.52 13.26 10.86
N SER A 123 9.23 12.05 11.30
CA SER A 123 7.91 11.44 11.20
C SER A 123 6.79 12.23 11.88
N MET A 124 7.12 13.10 12.83
CA MET A 124 6.14 14.04 13.42
C MET A 124 5.51 14.99 12.39
N ALA A 125 6.17 15.22 11.24
CA ALA A 125 5.60 16.01 10.16
C ALA A 125 4.34 15.40 9.51
N TYR A 126 4.06 14.12 9.78
CA TYR A 126 2.81 13.48 9.35
C TYR A 126 1.64 13.69 10.31
N SER A 127 1.91 14.25 11.46
CA SER A 127 0.88 14.57 12.44
C SER A 127 0.03 15.75 11.97
N THR A 128 -1.19 15.79 12.42
CA THR A 128 -2.04 16.96 12.31
C THR A 128 -1.76 17.92 13.48
N PHE A 129 -2.03 19.19 13.29
CA PHE A 129 -1.86 20.23 14.31
C PHE A 129 -3.14 21.05 14.46
N GLU A 130 -3.91 21.17 13.40
CA GLU A 130 -5.18 21.89 13.35
C GLU A 130 -6.16 21.20 12.38
N PRO A 131 -7.47 21.11 12.69
CA PRO A 131 -8.07 21.47 14.00
C PRO A 131 -7.67 20.46 15.08
N LYS A 132 -7.57 20.90 16.31
CA LYS A 132 -7.24 20.04 17.46
C LYS A 132 -8.29 18.96 17.68
N GLY A 133 -7.84 17.81 18.20
CA GLY A 133 -8.71 16.66 18.49
C GLY A 133 -8.71 15.60 17.40
N ASN A 134 -7.88 15.75 16.35
CA ASN A 134 -7.69 14.71 15.35
C ASN A 134 -6.90 13.53 15.94
N PRO A 135 -7.23 12.27 15.63
CA PRO A 135 -6.47 11.09 16.05
C PRO A 135 -4.98 11.15 15.71
N MET A 136 -4.63 11.84 14.62
CA MET A 136 -3.26 11.99 14.14
C MET A 136 -2.52 13.20 14.71
N ASP A 137 -3.09 13.92 15.67
CA ASP A 137 -2.44 15.09 16.26
C ASP A 137 -1.13 14.72 16.94
N ALA A 138 -0.14 15.59 16.75
CA ALA A 138 1.10 15.53 17.51
C ALA A 138 0.81 15.76 19.00
N PHE A 139 1.24 14.85 19.85
CA PHE A 139 1.06 14.95 21.29
C PHE A 139 2.27 14.37 22.04
N PRO A 140 2.74 15.02 23.10
CA PRO A 140 3.85 14.51 23.90
C PRO A 140 3.58 13.08 24.42
N GLY A 141 4.57 12.18 24.31
CA GLY A 141 4.48 10.81 24.79
C GLY A 141 3.65 9.86 23.91
N ARG A 142 3.17 10.29 22.74
CA ARG A 142 2.45 9.41 21.79
C ARG A 142 3.35 8.91 20.67
N HIS A 143 3.12 7.68 20.28
CA HIS A 143 3.69 7.14 19.05
C HIS A 143 3.00 7.78 17.84
N LYS A 144 3.81 8.08 16.84
CA LYS A 144 3.33 8.60 15.57
C LYS A 144 2.79 7.47 14.71
N LEU A 145 1.69 7.71 14.01
CA LEU A 145 1.19 6.78 13.01
C LEU A 145 2.18 6.61 11.86
N SER A 146 2.46 5.38 11.47
CA SER A 146 3.19 5.05 10.23
C SER A 146 2.25 4.50 9.16
N GLY A 147 2.52 4.85 7.90
CA GLY A 147 1.88 4.24 6.73
C GLY A 147 2.67 3.06 6.17
N ASP A 148 3.77 2.67 6.80
CA ASP A 148 4.59 1.55 6.36
C ASP A 148 3.81 0.24 6.45
N ALA A 149 3.85 -0.55 5.38
CA ALA A 149 3.11 -1.80 5.27
C ALA A 149 3.96 -2.89 4.61
N PRO A 150 5.01 -3.39 5.30
CA PRO A 150 5.70 -4.59 4.87
C PRO A 150 4.75 -5.78 5.01
N VAL A 151 4.74 -6.68 4.02
CA VAL A 151 3.81 -7.81 3.97
C VAL A 151 4.58 -9.12 3.84
N ILE A 152 4.13 -10.14 4.57
CA ILE A 152 4.46 -11.54 4.36
C ILE A 152 3.14 -12.28 4.14
N ILE A 153 3.06 -13.05 3.06
CA ILE A 153 1.90 -13.86 2.72
C ILE A 153 2.22 -15.30 3.13
N ILE A 154 1.34 -15.87 3.94
CA ILE A 154 1.41 -17.27 4.35
C ILE A 154 0.34 -18.04 3.58
N LYS A 155 0.71 -19.18 2.99
CA LYS A 155 -0.18 -20.10 2.33
C LYS A 155 0.08 -21.51 2.84
N ASP A 156 -0.97 -22.20 3.26
CA ASP A 156 -0.91 -23.57 3.79
C ASP A 156 0.14 -23.74 4.92
N GLY A 157 0.23 -22.71 5.80
CA GLY A 157 1.15 -22.69 6.93
C GLY A 157 2.61 -22.38 6.58
N LYS A 158 2.94 -22.12 5.31
CA LYS A 158 4.30 -21.80 4.84
C LYS A 158 4.39 -20.37 4.29
N PRO A 159 5.56 -19.72 4.36
CA PRO A 159 5.79 -18.46 3.67
C PRO A 159 5.58 -18.63 2.16
N TYR A 160 4.71 -17.82 1.59
CA TYR A 160 4.43 -17.85 0.15
C TYR A 160 5.12 -16.72 -0.59
N ALA A 161 5.01 -15.51 -0.05
CA ALA A 161 5.64 -14.34 -0.64
C ALA A 161 5.88 -13.26 0.43
N ALA A 162 6.83 -12.39 0.16
CA ALA A 162 7.01 -11.16 0.92
C ALA A 162 7.25 -10.00 -0.03
N LEU A 163 6.67 -8.85 0.29
CA LEU A 163 6.77 -7.66 -0.56
C LEU A 163 6.48 -6.39 0.23
N GLY A 164 6.85 -5.29 -0.37
CA GLY A 164 6.50 -3.97 0.13
C GLY A 164 6.97 -2.88 -0.83
N SER A 165 6.69 -1.65 -0.47
CA SER A 165 6.96 -0.50 -1.32
C SER A 165 7.26 0.72 -0.47
N PRO A 166 8.16 1.61 -0.87
CA PRO A 166 8.13 3.01 -0.45
C PRO A 166 6.97 3.75 -1.13
N GLY A 167 6.66 4.97 -0.68
CA GLY A 167 5.68 5.81 -1.34
C GLY A 167 4.74 6.61 -0.42
N GLY A 168 5.07 6.74 0.87
CA GLY A 168 4.22 7.49 1.81
C GLY A 168 2.81 6.90 1.89
N HIS A 169 1.79 7.71 1.71
CA HIS A 169 0.39 7.27 1.79
C HIS A 169 -0.03 6.31 0.66
N THR A 170 0.73 6.22 -0.43
CA THR A 170 0.43 5.28 -1.51
C THR A 170 0.90 3.86 -1.19
N ILE A 171 1.72 3.64 -0.16
CA ILE A 171 2.19 2.31 0.26
C ILE A 171 1.01 1.37 0.52
N THR A 172 0.04 1.81 1.32
CA THR A 172 -1.17 1.04 1.69
C THR A 172 -2.15 0.83 0.54
N GLN A 173 -1.84 1.36 -0.64
CA GLN A 173 -2.60 1.18 -1.88
C GLN A 173 -1.82 0.36 -2.90
N ASN A 174 -0.52 0.64 -3.05
CA ASN A 174 0.36 -0.07 -3.97
C ASN A 174 0.52 -1.54 -3.57
N VAL A 175 0.85 -1.80 -2.30
CA VAL A 175 1.04 -3.16 -1.77
C VAL A 175 -0.20 -4.05 -1.98
N PRO A 176 -1.45 -3.65 -1.64
CA PRO A 176 -2.63 -4.46 -1.93
C PRO A 176 -2.86 -4.76 -3.40
N GLN A 177 -2.55 -3.84 -4.32
CA GLN A 177 -2.68 -4.11 -5.76
C GLN A 177 -1.70 -5.19 -6.21
N ILE A 178 -0.45 -5.15 -5.71
CA ILE A 178 0.54 -6.19 -6.01
C ILE A 178 0.10 -7.54 -5.44
N VAL A 179 -0.44 -7.58 -4.21
CA VAL A 179 -1.01 -8.80 -3.64
C VAL A 179 -2.14 -9.33 -4.51
N PHE A 180 -3.04 -8.47 -4.99
CA PHE A 180 -4.12 -8.84 -5.89
C PHE A 180 -3.60 -9.40 -7.21
N ASN A 181 -2.58 -8.76 -7.78
CA ASN A 181 -1.94 -9.23 -9.01
C ASN A 181 -1.34 -10.64 -8.85
N LEU A 182 -0.68 -10.89 -7.73
CA LEU A 182 -0.09 -12.20 -7.41
C LEU A 182 -1.15 -13.29 -7.18
N ILE A 183 -2.17 -12.98 -6.38
CA ILE A 183 -3.10 -13.99 -5.86
C ILE A 183 -4.27 -14.23 -6.81
N ASP A 184 -4.91 -13.13 -7.30
CA ASP A 184 -6.13 -13.22 -8.10
C ASP A 184 -5.83 -13.29 -9.60
N PHE A 185 -4.91 -12.47 -10.09
CA PHE A 185 -4.51 -12.46 -11.49
C PHE A 185 -3.37 -13.43 -11.83
N LYS A 186 -2.81 -14.14 -10.83
CA LYS A 186 -1.79 -15.20 -11.01
C LYS A 186 -0.51 -14.74 -11.70
N MET A 187 -0.16 -13.49 -11.56
CA MET A 187 1.05 -12.91 -12.11
C MET A 187 2.30 -13.44 -11.38
N SER A 188 3.43 -13.47 -12.05
CA SER A 188 4.73 -13.57 -11.39
C SER A 188 5.00 -12.35 -10.52
N MET A 189 6.00 -12.40 -9.63
CA MET A 189 6.33 -11.27 -8.78
C MET A 189 6.73 -10.03 -9.59
N GLN A 190 7.54 -10.24 -10.66
CA GLN A 190 7.94 -9.14 -11.53
C GLN A 190 6.76 -8.54 -12.29
N GLU A 191 5.90 -9.37 -12.90
CA GLU A 191 4.70 -8.89 -13.58
C GLU A 191 3.76 -8.14 -12.64
N ALA A 192 3.58 -8.63 -11.41
CA ALA A 192 2.71 -8.01 -10.41
C ALA A 192 3.22 -6.64 -9.97
N ILE A 193 4.53 -6.45 -9.92
CA ILE A 193 5.17 -5.18 -9.56
C ILE A 193 5.15 -4.21 -10.74
N ASP A 194 5.45 -4.66 -11.95
CA ASP A 194 5.50 -3.83 -13.16
C ASP A 194 4.11 -3.46 -13.71
N ALA A 195 3.08 -4.21 -13.34
CA ALA A 195 1.71 -3.94 -13.75
C ALA A 195 1.32 -2.48 -13.40
N PRO A 196 0.73 -1.74 -14.34
CA PRO A 196 0.29 -0.38 -14.08
C PRO A 196 -0.70 -0.32 -12.92
N LYS A 197 -0.55 0.69 -12.06
CA LYS A 197 -1.30 0.86 -10.82
C LYS A 197 -2.04 2.19 -10.79
N ALA A 198 -2.97 2.29 -9.86
CA ALA A 198 -3.63 3.54 -9.52
C ALA A 198 -3.55 3.80 -8.02
N ALA A 199 -3.55 5.06 -7.63
CA ALA A 199 -3.60 5.45 -6.22
C ALA A 199 -4.51 6.67 -6.04
N PHE A 200 -5.38 6.59 -5.06
CA PHE A 200 -6.12 7.75 -4.59
C PHE A 200 -5.16 8.74 -3.92
N VAL A 201 -5.26 9.99 -4.28
CA VAL A 201 -4.45 11.10 -3.72
C VAL A 201 -5.41 12.19 -3.25
N GLU A 202 -5.32 12.48 -1.97
CA GLU A 202 -6.15 13.52 -1.37
C GLU A 202 -6.00 14.88 -2.08
N PRO A 203 -7.01 15.73 -2.13
CA PRO A 203 -8.34 15.49 -1.56
C PRO A 203 -9.25 14.62 -2.41
N ASN A 204 -9.11 14.52 -3.73
CA ASN A 204 -10.11 13.87 -4.57
C ASN A 204 -9.57 13.41 -5.93
N SER A 205 -8.26 13.26 -6.09
CA SER A 205 -7.67 12.83 -7.34
C SER A 205 -7.22 11.36 -7.32
N ILE A 206 -7.15 10.75 -8.49
CA ILE A 206 -6.52 9.45 -8.70
C ILE A 206 -5.25 9.67 -9.53
N ARG A 207 -4.12 9.26 -9.00
CA ARG A 207 -2.90 9.11 -9.80
C ARG A 207 -2.94 7.76 -10.50
N VAL A 208 -2.60 7.72 -11.77
CA VAL A 208 -2.54 6.49 -12.57
C VAL A 208 -1.19 6.39 -13.27
N ASP A 209 -0.65 5.18 -13.33
CA ASP A 209 0.58 4.90 -14.08
C ASP A 209 0.37 5.10 -15.59
N ASN A 210 1.45 5.40 -16.30
CA ASN A 210 1.43 5.66 -17.75
C ASN A 210 0.90 4.48 -18.60
N GLY A 211 0.94 3.25 -18.09
CA GLY A 211 0.44 2.05 -18.74
C GLY A 211 -1.10 1.89 -18.72
N ILE A 212 -1.82 2.76 -18.02
CA ILE A 212 -3.29 2.74 -18.04
C ILE A 212 -3.80 3.39 -19.33
N PHE A 213 -4.65 2.67 -20.07
CA PHE A 213 -5.18 3.12 -21.36
C PHE A 213 -6.00 4.41 -21.26
N ASP A 214 -5.85 5.30 -22.22
CA ASP A 214 -6.56 6.58 -22.24
C ASP A 214 -8.09 6.40 -22.30
N SER A 215 -8.60 5.34 -22.91
CA SER A 215 -10.04 5.02 -22.90
C SER A 215 -10.55 4.76 -21.46
N VAL A 216 -9.77 4.06 -20.66
CA VAL A 216 -10.09 3.82 -19.23
C VAL A 216 -10.04 5.13 -18.46
N ILE A 217 -8.98 5.92 -18.65
CA ILE A 217 -8.82 7.24 -18.03
C ILE A 217 -10.02 8.16 -18.33
N ASN A 218 -10.43 8.23 -19.59
CA ASN A 218 -11.54 9.08 -20.01
C ASN A 218 -12.86 8.63 -19.37
N THR A 219 -13.11 7.32 -19.29
CA THR A 219 -14.31 6.80 -18.64
C THR A 219 -14.30 7.08 -17.12
N LEU A 220 -13.15 6.96 -16.46
CA LEU A 220 -13.00 7.32 -15.05
C LEU A 220 -13.27 8.82 -14.81
N LYS A 221 -12.80 9.69 -15.71
CA LYS A 221 -13.13 11.13 -15.67
C LYS A 221 -14.63 11.39 -15.83
N ASN A 222 -15.30 10.67 -16.72
CA ASN A 222 -16.74 10.78 -16.92
C ASN A 222 -17.53 10.32 -15.67
N ARG A 223 -16.98 9.40 -14.89
CA ARG A 223 -17.52 9.02 -13.56
C ARG A 223 -17.21 10.05 -12.47
N GLY A 224 -16.53 11.15 -12.77
CA GLY A 224 -16.25 12.23 -11.81
C GLY A 224 -14.91 12.13 -11.12
N HIS A 225 -14.01 11.22 -11.50
CA HIS A 225 -12.66 11.18 -10.94
C HIS A 225 -11.76 12.27 -11.54
N GLU A 226 -11.04 13.00 -10.69
CA GLU A 226 -9.92 13.82 -11.14
C GLU A 226 -8.70 12.93 -11.37
N ILE A 227 -8.19 12.84 -12.59
CA ILE A 227 -7.09 11.93 -12.95
C ILE A 227 -5.79 12.70 -13.18
N LYS A 228 -4.72 12.26 -12.50
CA LYS A 228 -3.34 12.73 -12.70
C LYS A 228 -2.46 11.56 -13.16
N LYS A 229 -1.68 11.74 -14.23
CA LYS A 229 -0.69 10.74 -14.65
C LYS A 229 0.57 10.85 -13.79
N GLY A 230 1.18 9.74 -13.42
CA GLY A 230 2.42 9.71 -12.67
C GLY A 230 2.72 8.34 -12.11
N SER A 231 3.99 8.00 -11.96
CA SER A 231 4.44 6.71 -11.45
C SER A 231 3.96 6.45 -10.02
N ILE A 232 3.53 5.22 -9.79
CA ILE A 232 3.14 4.68 -8.50
C ILE A 232 3.98 3.44 -8.27
N GLY A 233 4.94 3.53 -7.41
CA GLY A 233 5.69 2.32 -7.19
C GLY A 233 6.99 2.51 -6.47
N ASN A 234 7.91 1.65 -6.78
CA ASN A 234 9.16 1.31 -6.14
C ASN A 234 9.06 0.07 -5.26
N ALA A 235 8.18 -0.87 -5.59
CA ALA A 235 8.03 -2.11 -4.85
C ALA A 235 9.21 -3.07 -5.08
N THR A 236 9.44 -3.92 -4.09
CA THR A 236 10.28 -5.11 -4.20
C THR A 236 9.56 -6.28 -3.56
N GLY A 237 9.79 -7.48 -4.07
CA GLY A 237 9.15 -8.67 -3.52
C GLY A 237 9.84 -9.96 -3.94
N ILE A 238 9.58 -11.02 -3.17
CA ILE A 238 10.04 -12.38 -3.41
C ILE A 238 8.86 -13.32 -3.18
N LYS A 239 8.66 -14.29 -4.08
CA LYS A 239 7.74 -15.40 -3.91
C LYS A 239 8.53 -16.70 -3.88
N LEU A 240 8.25 -17.57 -2.94
CA LEU A 240 8.91 -18.85 -2.76
C LEU A 240 8.17 -19.90 -3.59
N ILE A 241 8.92 -20.68 -4.35
CA ILE A 241 8.41 -21.78 -5.17
C ILE A 241 8.79 -23.10 -4.49
N TYR A 242 7.79 -23.90 -4.21
CA TYR A 242 7.91 -25.19 -3.54
C TYR A 242 7.66 -26.36 -4.51
N ASP A 243 8.36 -27.47 -4.31
CA ASP A 243 8.04 -28.76 -4.91
C ASP A 243 6.86 -29.43 -4.19
N ASP A 244 6.45 -30.60 -4.68
CA ASP A 244 5.35 -31.40 -4.10
C ASP A 244 5.69 -31.94 -2.70
N GLU A 245 6.98 -32.03 -2.35
CA GLU A 245 7.48 -32.45 -1.05
C GLU A 245 7.53 -31.27 -0.05
N GLY A 246 7.39 -30.05 -0.58
CA GLY A 246 7.36 -28.83 0.20
C GLY A 246 8.73 -28.25 0.50
N ASN A 247 9.74 -28.59 -0.29
CA ASN A 247 11.06 -27.94 -0.29
C ASN A 247 11.05 -26.71 -1.21
N ILE A 248 11.84 -25.69 -0.86
CA ILE A 248 12.00 -24.52 -1.72
C ILE A 248 12.94 -24.91 -2.87
N VAL A 249 12.45 -24.79 -4.10
CA VAL A 249 13.21 -25.12 -5.32
C VAL A 249 13.66 -23.90 -6.08
N SER A 250 13.00 -22.77 -5.93
CA SER A 250 13.38 -21.50 -6.56
C SER A 250 12.70 -20.30 -5.94
N PHE A 251 13.13 -19.12 -6.36
CA PHE A 251 12.56 -17.83 -5.97
C PHE A 251 12.09 -17.07 -7.21
N ASP A 252 10.88 -16.55 -7.17
CA ASP A 252 10.34 -15.62 -8.15
C ASP A 252 10.48 -14.20 -7.57
N VAL A 253 11.38 -13.41 -8.13
CA VAL A 253 11.77 -12.11 -7.60
C VAL A 253 11.29 -11.00 -8.51
N GLY A 254 10.76 -9.93 -7.92
CA GLY A 254 10.36 -8.74 -8.64
C GLY A 254 10.92 -7.47 -8.00
N ILE A 255 11.34 -6.57 -8.88
CA ILE A 255 11.87 -5.25 -8.50
C ILE A 255 11.31 -4.24 -9.49
N ASP A 256 10.79 -3.13 -8.98
CA ASP A 256 10.30 -2.06 -9.84
C ASP A 256 11.39 -1.56 -10.79
N SER A 257 11.14 -1.69 -12.09
CA SER A 257 12.08 -1.39 -13.17
C SER A 257 12.42 0.10 -13.31
N LEU A 258 11.62 0.98 -12.70
CA LEU A 258 11.81 2.43 -12.75
C LEU A 258 12.82 2.95 -11.70
N GLY A 259 13.37 2.09 -10.87
CA GLY A 259 14.30 2.45 -9.79
C GLY A 259 15.77 2.17 -10.14
N GLU A 260 16.54 3.19 -10.50
CA GLU A 260 17.98 3.08 -10.86
C GLU A 260 18.88 2.46 -9.76
N TRP A 261 18.40 2.39 -8.51
CA TRP A 261 19.20 2.00 -7.34
C TRP A 261 18.80 0.63 -6.76
N ARG A 262 18.16 -0.23 -7.54
CA ARG A 262 17.62 -1.50 -7.04
C ARG A 262 18.34 -2.68 -7.63
N LYS A 263 18.57 -3.67 -6.81
CA LYS A 263 19.29 -4.88 -7.21
C LYS A 263 18.77 -6.09 -6.44
N ALA A 264 18.58 -7.20 -7.15
CA ALA A 264 18.48 -8.51 -6.54
C ALA A 264 19.90 -9.08 -6.41
N ILE A 265 20.23 -9.60 -5.26
CA ILE A 265 21.50 -10.29 -4.99
C ILE A 265 21.15 -11.70 -4.55
N PHE A 266 21.72 -12.68 -5.26
CA PHE A 266 21.60 -14.08 -4.92
C PHE A 266 22.96 -14.55 -4.40
N ASP A 267 22.97 -15.17 -3.22
CA ASP A 267 24.13 -15.88 -2.70
C ASP A 267 24.00 -17.36 -3.10
N HIS A 268 25.03 -17.93 -3.68
CA HIS A 268 25.03 -19.28 -4.26
C HIS A 268 25.49 -20.34 -3.26
#